data_55d0a24b98eda6f1b7d44ff517502545
#
_entry.id   55d0a24b98eda6f1b7d44ff517502545
#
_cell.length_a   1.000
_cell.length_b   1.000
_cell.length_c   1.000
_cell.angle_alpha   90.00
_cell.angle_beta   90.00
_cell.angle_gamma   90.00
#
_symmetry.space_group_name_H-M   'P 1'
#
loop_
_entity.id
_entity.type
_entity.pdbx_description
1 polymer ?
#
loop_
_entity_poly.entity_id
_entity_poly.type
_entity_poly.pdbx_seq_one_letter_code
_entity_poly.pdbx_strand_id
1 'polypeptide(L)'
;ISLSFFPGAKIGVLGLNGSGKSSLLKAILGIIPHNGSVQTPPNTLGVFDLNLFFHPDFSGYENLFMMNACHGKKDGDLEHKLEMIEEFSQIDTYLHRPVREYSAGMRMRLGIAYILLQDFDFLAIDEVLAVGDLAFQRKCVAFLRDKLQAGKSLLVASHNLDEVATLCDHILLLDKGKIIMYGPVEEVLCTYMQRAEEAGLNARALMNHTGFTPPEPLKERVIITAVRFLNSEHQELGRFFTGEAVTIEVTVKIEKGTAHNPLFRVEFFRNDNLLVSATNNYRHQAYFDLPEGEATVVIELDSLNLLTGLYYVSVSVWPDEYTSLVTGEAFDVHDRRYEITVNSHRSMGTGVCSLPGKIRLKGEGEV
;
A
#
# COMPACT_ATOMS: atom_id res chain seq x y z
N ILE A 1 21.24 -17.25 4.63
CA ILE A 1 19.79 -17.04 4.78
C ILE A 1 19.10 -18.34 4.48
N SER A 2 18.21 -18.80 5.38
CA SER A 2 17.31 -19.93 5.15
C SER A 2 15.88 -19.45 5.35
N LEU A 3 15.06 -19.58 4.30
CA LEU A 3 13.67 -19.09 4.28
C LEU A 3 12.81 -20.09 3.51
N SER A 4 11.57 -20.26 3.97
CA SER A 4 10.53 -20.99 3.24
C SER A 4 9.26 -20.17 3.26
N PHE A 5 8.63 -20.01 2.10
CA PHE A 5 7.37 -19.30 1.95
C PHE A 5 6.31 -20.25 1.39
N PHE A 6 5.08 -20.08 1.84
CA PHE A 6 3.96 -20.84 1.30
C PHE A 6 3.50 -20.24 -0.03
N PRO A 7 2.92 -21.03 -0.94
CA PRO A 7 2.25 -20.51 -2.12
C PRO A 7 1.20 -19.44 -1.73
N GLY A 8 1.19 -18.34 -2.45
CA GLY A 8 0.33 -17.18 -2.16
C GLY A 8 0.90 -16.20 -1.13
N ALA A 9 2.10 -16.44 -0.57
CA ALA A 9 2.74 -15.50 0.35
C ALA A 9 3.10 -14.19 -0.34
N LYS A 10 2.83 -13.08 0.33
CA LYS A 10 3.13 -11.72 -0.12
C LYS A 10 4.07 -11.08 0.90
N ILE A 11 5.32 -10.90 0.50
CA ILE A 11 6.41 -10.57 1.42
C ILE A 11 7.13 -9.31 0.95
N GLY A 12 7.19 -8.31 1.84
CA GLY A 12 8.03 -7.15 1.70
C GLY A 12 9.46 -7.44 2.17
N VAL A 13 10.44 -6.90 1.49
CA VAL A 13 11.85 -6.93 1.94
C VAL A 13 12.28 -5.51 2.26
N LEU A 14 12.49 -5.25 3.54
CA LEU A 14 12.96 -3.97 4.05
C LEU A 14 14.40 -4.05 4.55
N GLY A 15 15.04 -2.91 4.64
CA GLY A 15 16.39 -2.74 5.17
C GLY A 15 17.03 -1.49 4.59
N LEU A 16 18.01 -0.95 5.28
CA LEU A 16 18.75 0.22 4.83
C LEU A 16 19.51 -0.04 3.52
N ASN A 17 20.01 1.03 2.90
CA ASN A 17 20.86 0.91 1.71
C ASN A 17 22.07 0.03 2.00
N GLY A 18 22.35 -0.93 1.10
CA GLY A 18 23.43 -1.89 1.30
C GLY A 18 23.10 -3.06 2.24
N SER A 19 21.85 -3.20 2.73
CA SER A 19 21.45 -4.33 3.56
C SER A 19 21.40 -5.67 2.83
N GLY A 20 21.39 -5.66 1.48
CA GLY A 20 21.40 -6.87 0.65
C GLY A 20 20.07 -7.26 0.01
N LYS A 21 19.06 -6.38 0.00
CA LYS A 21 17.72 -6.63 -0.60
C LYS A 21 17.82 -7.10 -2.05
N SER A 22 18.41 -6.28 -2.93
CA SER A 22 18.58 -6.61 -4.35
C SER A 22 19.42 -7.87 -4.57
N SER A 23 20.44 -8.08 -3.74
CA SER A 23 21.26 -9.29 -3.81
C SER A 23 20.46 -10.54 -3.45
N LEU A 24 19.60 -10.47 -2.44
CA LEU A 24 18.73 -11.57 -2.07
C LEU A 24 17.76 -11.92 -3.21
N LEU A 25 17.08 -10.92 -3.78
CA LEU A 25 16.15 -11.13 -4.90
C LEU A 25 16.90 -11.73 -6.12
N LYS A 26 18.06 -11.19 -6.49
CA LYS A 26 18.87 -11.70 -7.59
C LYS A 26 19.37 -13.13 -7.36
N ALA A 27 19.71 -13.49 -6.11
CA ALA A 27 20.10 -14.84 -5.76
C ALA A 27 18.93 -15.83 -5.88
N ILE A 28 17.73 -15.44 -5.40
CA ILE A 28 16.50 -16.25 -5.51
C ILE A 28 16.16 -16.51 -6.98
N LEU A 29 16.38 -15.56 -7.87
CA LEU A 29 16.11 -15.69 -9.30
C LEU A 29 17.26 -16.34 -10.09
N GLY A 30 18.33 -16.74 -9.41
CA GLY A 30 19.50 -17.36 -10.07
C GLY A 30 20.32 -16.42 -10.94
N ILE A 31 20.14 -15.10 -10.80
CA ILE A 31 20.87 -14.08 -11.58
C ILE A 31 22.32 -13.93 -11.10
N ILE A 32 22.54 -14.12 -9.79
CA ILE A 32 23.89 -14.09 -9.20
C ILE A 32 24.26 -15.44 -8.58
N PRO A 33 25.54 -15.82 -8.57
CA PRO A 33 25.99 -17.02 -7.89
C PRO A 33 25.68 -16.98 -6.40
N HIS A 34 25.27 -18.11 -5.83
CA HIS A 34 24.98 -18.25 -4.41
C HIS A 34 25.39 -19.65 -3.91
N ASN A 35 25.66 -19.77 -2.62
CA ASN A 35 25.85 -21.04 -1.96
C ASN A 35 24.53 -21.52 -1.37
N GLY A 36 24.21 -22.81 -1.52
CA GLY A 36 22.98 -23.42 -1.05
C GLY A 36 22.02 -23.78 -2.18
N SER A 37 20.75 -23.98 -1.87
CA SER A 37 19.71 -24.34 -2.83
C SER A 37 18.56 -23.34 -2.78
N VAL A 38 18.04 -23.03 -3.95
CA VAL A 38 16.84 -22.20 -4.13
C VAL A 38 15.83 -23.00 -4.94
N GLN A 39 14.58 -22.99 -4.50
CA GLN A 39 13.46 -23.60 -5.22
C GLN A 39 12.38 -22.52 -5.41
N THR A 40 12.03 -22.26 -6.64
CA THR A 40 10.96 -21.32 -7.03
C THR A 40 9.94 -22.04 -7.90
N PRO A 41 8.69 -21.54 -7.95
CA PRO A 41 7.70 -22.05 -8.89
C PRO A 41 8.17 -21.93 -10.36
N PRO A 42 7.64 -22.75 -11.27
CA PRO A 42 8.05 -22.75 -12.68
C PRO A 42 7.86 -21.38 -13.36
N ASN A 43 6.74 -20.70 -13.11
CA ASN A 43 6.45 -19.38 -13.67
C ASN A 43 6.91 -18.27 -12.72
N THR A 44 8.22 -18.16 -12.53
CA THR A 44 8.84 -17.12 -11.72
C THR A 44 9.26 -15.95 -12.60
N LEU A 45 8.84 -14.74 -12.26
CA LEU A 45 9.26 -13.49 -12.90
C LEU A 45 10.03 -12.61 -11.93
N GLY A 46 11.05 -11.92 -12.45
CA GLY A 46 11.84 -10.94 -11.70
C GLY A 46 11.92 -9.61 -12.42
N VAL A 47 11.78 -8.53 -11.67
CA VAL A 47 11.85 -7.15 -12.19
C VAL A 47 12.84 -6.35 -11.36
N PHE A 48 13.92 -5.88 -11.99
CA PHE A 48 15.00 -5.11 -11.33
C PHE A 48 15.16 -3.72 -11.92
N ASP A 49 15.51 -3.65 -13.19
CA ASP A 49 15.73 -2.40 -13.91
C ASP A 49 15.09 -2.47 -15.29
N LEU A 50 13.97 -1.79 -15.43
CA LEU A 50 13.21 -1.80 -16.69
C LEU A 50 13.93 -1.08 -17.83
N ASN A 51 14.90 -0.22 -17.56
CA ASN A 51 15.63 0.49 -18.61
C ASN A 51 16.58 -0.42 -19.38
N LEU A 52 17.03 -1.51 -18.78
CA LEU A 52 17.98 -2.45 -19.41
C LEU A 52 17.35 -3.35 -20.47
N PHE A 53 16.02 -3.42 -20.52
CA PHE A 53 15.30 -4.35 -21.42
C PHE A 53 15.04 -3.79 -22.81
N PHE A 54 15.18 -2.48 -23.03
CA PHE A 54 14.79 -1.85 -24.28
C PHE A 54 15.99 -1.57 -25.20
N HIS A 55 15.91 -2.11 -26.43
CA HIS A 55 16.82 -1.71 -27.50
C HIS A 55 16.35 -0.36 -28.06
N PRO A 56 17.21 0.67 -28.08
CA PRO A 56 16.81 2.03 -28.41
C PRO A 56 16.30 2.23 -29.85
N ASP A 57 16.83 1.47 -30.80
CA ASP A 57 16.47 1.58 -32.21
C ASP A 57 15.23 0.77 -32.59
N PHE A 58 14.77 -0.14 -31.75
CA PHE A 58 13.55 -0.90 -31.95
C PHE A 58 12.35 -0.10 -31.45
N SER A 59 11.21 -0.30 -32.10
CA SER A 59 9.92 0.19 -31.61
C SER A 59 9.56 -0.45 -30.26
N GLY A 60 8.60 0.15 -29.51
CA GLY A 60 8.07 -0.47 -28.34
C GLY A 60 7.49 -1.86 -28.61
N TYR A 61 6.78 -2.00 -29.71
CA TYR A 61 6.24 -3.27 -30.21
C TYR A 61 7.33 -4.34 -30.39
N GLU A 62 8.42 -4.05 -31.15
CA GLU A 62 9.52 -4.98 -31.37
C GLU A 62 10.25 -5.34 -30.08
N ASN A 63 10.40 -4.38 -29.18
CA ASN A 63 10.99 -4.63 -27.85
C ASN A 63 10.13 -5.59 -27.02
N LEU A 64 8.81 -5.47 -27.06
CA LEU A 64 7.91 -6.42 -26.36
C LEU A 64 8.08 -7.85 -26.87
N PHE A 65 8.22 -8.05 -28.19
CA PHE A 65 8.49 -9.37 -28.77
C PHE A 65 9.85 -9.91 -28.34
N MET A 66 10.88 -9.06 -28.36
CA MET A 66 12.21 -9.43 -27.86
C MET A 66 12.17 -9.85 -26.39
N MET A 67 11.48 -9.08 -25.53
CA MET A 67 11.31 -9.42 -24.11
C MET A 67 10.56 -10.75 -23.96
N ASN A 68 9.50 -10.97 -24.74
CA ASN A 68 8.72 -12.19 -24.71
C ASN A 68 9.56 -13.42 -25.07
N ALA A 69 10.39 -13.31 -26.12
CA ALA A 69 11.33 -14.36 -26.51
C ALA A 69 12.39 -14.62 -25.42
N CYS A 70 12.94 -13.58 -24.79
CA CYS A 70 13.88 -13.72 -23.67
C CYS A 70 13.28 -14.47 -22.47
N HIS A 71 11.97 -14.31 -22.24
CA HIS A 71 11.24 -15.07 -21.22
C HIS A 71 10.82 -16.48 -21.67
N GLY A 72 11.23 -16.93 -22.85
CA GLY A 72 10.89 -18.24 -23.39
C GLY A 72 9.42 -18.44 -23.72
N LYS A 73 8.66 -17.37 -23.89
CA LYS A 73 7.23 -17.38 -24.21
C LYS A 73 6.98 -17.33 -25.71
N LYS A 74 5.83 -17.84 -26.15
CA LYS A 74 5.44 -17.83 -27.57
C LYS A 74 4.91 -16.46 -27.98
N ASP A 75 5.14 -16.05 -29.23
CA ASP A 75 4.68 -14.76 -29.75
C ASP A 75 3.16 -14.63 -29.74
N GLY A 76 2.42 -15.68 -30.03
CA GLY A 76 0.95 -15.68 -29.97
C GLY A 76 0.39 -15.35 -28.60
N ASP A 77 1.10 -15.66 -27.52
CA ASP A 77 0.68 -15.29 -26.14
C ASP A 77 0.78 -13.77 -25.93
N LEU A 78 1.75 -13.11 -26.60
CA LEU A 78 1.92 -11.67 -26.53
C LEU A 78 0.89 -10.93 -27.39
N GLU A 79 0.60 -11.43 -28.61
CA GLU A 79 -0.36 -10.81 -29.53
C GLU A 79 -1.73 -10.60 -28.87
N HIS A 80 -2.20 -11.57 -28.09
CA HIS A 80 -3.45 -11.46 -27.33
C HIS A 80 -3.40 -10.42 -26.19
N LYS A 81 -2.23 -10.00 -25.78
CA LYS A 81 -2.02 -9.05 -24.66
C LYS A 81 -1.65 -7.64 -25.12
N LEU A 82 -1.34 -7.46 -26.42
CA LEU A 82 -0.85 -6.17 -26.93
C LEU A 82 -1.81 -5.02 -26.67
N GLU A 83 -3.11 -5.20 -26.96
CA GLU A 83 -4.12 -4.18 -26.72
C GLU A 83 -4.19 -3.80 -25.22
N MET A 84 -4.14 -4.80 -24.33
CA MET A 84 -4.14 -4.57 -22.89
C MET A 84 -2.86 -3.84 -22.44
N ILE A 85 -1.70 -4.17 -23.02
CA ILE A 85 -0.42 -3.52 -22.72
C ILE A 85 -0.45 -2.06 -23.15
N GLU A 86 -0.98 -1.79 -24.36
CA GLU A 86 -1.12 -0.44 -24.88
C GLU A 86 -2.05 0.40 -24.00
N GLU A 87 -3.24 -0.10 -23.69
CA GLU A 87 -4.21 0.57 -22.82
C GLU A 87 -3.65 0.78 -21.41
N PHE A 88 -2.98 -0.24 -20.85
CA PHE A 88 -2.42 -0.14 -19.51
C PHE A 88 -1.27 0.87 -19.43
N SER A 89 -0.35 0.86 -20.41
CA SER A 89 0.83 1.73 -20.44
C SER A 89 0.51 3.18 -20.79
N GLN A 90 -0.62 3.43 -21.49
CA GLN A 90 -1.03 4.76 -21.96
C GLN A 90 0.05 5.45 -22.82
N ILE A 91 0.72 4.70 -23.68
CA ILE A 91 1.72 5.26 -24.60
C ILE A 91 1.21 5.43 -26.04
N ASP A 92 -0.02 4.96 -26.32
CA ASP A 92 -0.78 5.13 -27.56
C ASP A 92 0.08 4.94 -28.82
N THR A 93 0.04 5.90 -29.73
CA THR A 93 0.73 5.86 -31.02
C THR A 93 2.26 5.70 -30.94
N TYR A 94 2.86 5.89 -29.76
CA TYR A 94 4.31 5.72 -29.59
C TYR A 94 4.73 4.25 -29.60
N LEU A 95 3.83 3.29 -29.39
CA LEU A 95 4.16 1.86 -29.39
C LEU A 95 4.91 1.42 -30.68
N HIS A 96 4.64 2.05 -31.81
CA HIS A 96 5.27 1.76 -33.12
C HIS A 96 6.47 2.66 -33.45
N ARG A 97 6.87 3.56 -32.54
CA ARG A 97 8.07 4.42 -32.70
C ARG A 97 9.29 3.83 -32.02
N PRO A 98 10.50 4.14 -32.48
CA PRO A 98 11.72 3.72 -31.82
C PRO A 98 11.77 4.19 -30.35
N VAL A 99 12.21 3.31 -29.44
CA VAL A 99 12.23 3.58 -27.99
C VAL A 99 13.17 4.74 -27.62
N ARG A 100 14.16 5.06 -28.46
CA ARG A 100 14.98 6.28 -28.26
C ARG A 100 14.17 7.57 -28.26
N GLU A 101 12.97 7.58 -28.85
CA GLU A 101 12.04 8.73 -28.85
C GLU A 101 11.17 8.78 -27.58
N TYR A 102 11.20 7.75 -26.74
CA TYR A 102 10.41 7.69 -25.53
C TYR A 102 11.03 8.50 -24.40
N SER A 103 10.19 9.16 -23.61
CA SER A 103 10.61 9.65 -22.30
C SER A 103 10.98 8.48 -21.39
N ALA A 104 11.73 8.75 -20.32
CA ALA A 104 12.03 7.73 -19.32
C ALA A 104 10.73 7.13 -18.73
N GLY A 105 9.73 7.97 -18.46
CA GLY A 105 8.43 7.53 -17.97
C GLY A 105 7.69 6.60 -18.93
N MET A 106 7.71 6.88 -20.24
CA MET A 106 7.08 6.01 -21.25
C MET A 106 7.72 4.63 -21.32
N ARG A 107 9.07 4.57 -21.29
CA ARG A 107 9.78 3.28 -21.26
C ARG A 107 9.38 2.46 -20.04
N MET A 108 9.33 3.11 -18.88
CA MET A 108 8.97 2.45 -17.63
C MET A 108 7.53 1.99 -17.60
N ARG A 109 6.59 2.80 -18.07
CA ARG A 109 5.18 2.42 -18.18
C ARG A 109 5.00 1.20 -19.08
N LEU A 110 5.67 1.15 -20.25
CA LEU A 110 5.62 0.00 -21.14
C LEU A 110 6.19 -1.27 -20.49
N GLY A 111 7.36 -1.16 -19.86
CA GLY A 111 8.01 -2.30 -19.19
C GLY A 111 7.17 -2.87 -18.04
N ILE A 112 6.62 -2.00 -17.17
CA ILE A 112 5.74 -2.42 -16.08
C ILE A 112 4.46 -3.06 -16.64
N ALA A 113 3.80 -2.43 -17.63
CA ALA A 113 2.61 -2.97 -18.25
C ALA A 113 2.85 -4.39 -18.78
N TYR A 114 3.97 -4.58 -19.51
CA TYR A 114 4.35 -5.90 -20.01
C TYR A 114 4.47 -6.93 -18.88
N ILE A 115 5.20 -6.62 -17.82
CA ILE A 115 5.46 -7.53 -16.70
C ILE A 115 4.16 -7.86 -15.94
N LEU A 116 3.39 -6.86 -15.58
CA LEU A 116 2.16 -7.06 -14.80
C LEU A 116 1.10 -7.86 -15.56
N LEU A 117 1.07 -7.76 -16.88
CA LEU A 117 0.15 -8.52 -17.73
C LEU A 117 0.65 -9.94 -18.06
N GLN A 118 1.88 -10.32 -17.68
CA GLN A 118 2.32 -11.69 -17.78
C GLN A 118 1.65 -12.59 -16.73
N ASP A 119 1.54 -13.89 -17.06
CA ASP A 119 1.19 -14.90 -16.08
C ASP A 119 2.42 -15.29 -15.29
N PHE A 120 2.28 -15.31 -13.97
CA PHE A 120 3.33 -15.74 -13.04
C PHE A 120 2.69 -16.46 -11.85
N ASP A 121 3.47 -17.32 -11.21
CA ASP A 121 3.12 -17.92 -9.93
C ASP A 121 3.88 -17.24 -8.77
N PHE A 122 5.06 -16.70 -9.09
CA PHE A 122 5.86 -15.90 -8.17
C PHE A 122 6.47 -14.70 -8.90
N LEU A 123 6.32 -13.52 -8.31
CA LEU A 123 6.86 -12.26 -8.81
C LEU A 123 7.82 -11.66 -7.79
N ALA A 124 9.06 -11.39 -8.22
CA ALA A 124 10.05 -10.67 -7.42
C ALA A 124 10.28 -9.27 -8.01
N ILE A 125 10.09 -8.22 -7.20
CA ILE A 125 10.20 -6.81 -7.63
C ILE A 125 11.24 -6.09 -6.77
N ASP A 126 12.17 -5.38 -7.41
CA ASP A 126 13.19 -4.56 -6.75
C ASP A 126 13.03 -3.09 -7.13
N GLU A 127 12.35 -2.31 -6.29
CA GLU A 127 12.19 -0.84 -6.37
C GLU A 127 11.55 -0.29 -7.67
N VAL A 128 10.88 -1.13 -8.45
CA VAL A 128 10.42 -0.76 -9.79
C VAL A 128 9.03 -0.12 -9.80
N LEU A 129 8.20 -0.34 -8.76
CA LEU A 129 6.83 0.19 -8.74
C LEU A 129 6.76 1.71 -8.46
N ALA A 130 7.82 2.28 -7.90
CA ALA A 130 7.90 3.72 -7.59
C ALA A 130 8.12 4.62 -8.82
N VAL A 131 7.71 4.18 -10.02
CA VAL A 131 8.06 4.83 -11.29
C VAL A 131 6.83 5.37 -12.01
N GLY A 132 7.01 6.48 -12.70
CA GLY A 132 5.92 7.18 -13.39
C GLY A 132 5.25 8.22 -12.47
N ASP A 133 4.09 8.71 -12.90
CA ASP A 133 3.29 9.57 -12.04
C ASP A 133 2.49 8.77 -11.01
N LEU A 134 1.98 9.47 -10.02
CA LEU A 134 1.26 8.86 -8.90
C LEU A 134 0.02 8.05 -9.33
N ALA A 135 -0.69 8.52 -10.39
CA ALA A 135 -1.87 7.83 -10.90
C ALA A 135 -1.48 6.46 -11.52
N PHE A 136 -0.40 6.42 -12.27
CA PHE A 136 0.10 5.17 -12.85
C PHE A 136 0.63 4.21 -11.78
N GLN A 137 1.34 4.71 -10.78
CA GLN A 137 1.80 3.88 -9.65
C GLN A 137 0.61 3.21 -8.93
N ARG A 138 -0.43 3.98 -8.62
CA ARG A 138 -1.66 3.46 -7.99
C ARG A 138 -2.34 2.41 -8.86
N LYS A 139 -2.44 2.64 -10.18
CA LYS A 139 -2.97 1.66 -11.14
C LYS A 139 -2.18 0.35 -11.10
N CYS A 140 -0.85 0.41 -11.04
CA CYS A 140 0.02 -0.77 -10.93
C CYS A 140 -0.21 -1.54 -9.63
N VAL A 141 -0.27 -0.83 -8.50
CA VAL A 141 -0.49 -1.44 -7.16
C VAL A 141 -1.87 -2.11 -7.10
N ALA A 142 -2.93 -1.44 -7.59
CA ALA A 142 -4.28 -2.01 -7.61
C ALA A 142 -4.33 -3.28 -8.47
N PHE A 143 -3.81 -3.22 -9.69
CA PHE A 143 -3.78 -4.37 -10.61
C PHE A 143 -2.98 -5.55 -10.02
N LEU A 144 -1.83 -5.27 -9.41
CA LEU A 144 -1.03 -6.30 -8.77
C LEU A 144 -1.76 -6.94 -7.59
N ARG A 145 -2.43 -6.14 -6.77
CA ARG A 145 -3.25 -6.63 -5.65
C ARG A 145 -4.33 -7.61 -6.12
N ASP A 146 -5.06 -7.27 -7.18
CA ASP A 146 -6.10 -8.16 -7.73
C ASP A 146 -5.51 -9.50 -8.18
N LYS A 147 -4.36 -9.48 -8.86
CA LYS A 147 -3.63 -10.71 -9.21
C LYS A 147 -3.18 -11.52 -8.00
N LEU A 148 -2.74 -10.86 -6.94
CA LEU A 148 -2.30 -11.52 -5.71
C LEU A 148 -3.46 -12.16 -4.94
N GLN A 149 -4.67 -11.62 -5.04
CA GLN A 149 -5.88 -12.27 -4.48
C GLN A 149 -6.19 -13.61 -5.15
N ALA A 150 -5.75 -13.83 -6.40
CA ALA A 150 -5.86 -15.11 -7.08
C ALA A 150 -4.82 -16.17 -6.62
N GLY A 151 -4.16 -15.95 -5.48
CA GLY A 151 -3.22 -16.91 -4.88
C GLY A 151 -1.79 -16.86 -5.45
N LYS A 152 -1.43 -15.79 -6.15
CA LYS A 152 -0.06 -15.56 -6.64
C LYS A 152 0.83 -15.07 -5.50
N SER A 153 2.13 -15.41 -5.59
CA SER A 153 3.13 -15.04 -4.59
C SER A 153 3.91 -13.80 -5.01
N LEU A 154 4.28 -12.96 -4.03
CA LEU A 154 5.04 -11.72 -4.23
C LEU A 154 6.23 -11.66 -3.27
N LEU A 155 7.37 -11.22 -3.79
CA LEU A 155 8.50 -10.73 -2.99
C LEU A 155 8.87 -9.34 -3.51
N VAL A 156 8.64 -8.31 -2.73
CA VAL A 156 8.89 -6.92 -3.15
C VAL A 156 9.88 -6.24 -2.23
N ALA A 157 10.99 -5.75 -2.79
CA ALA A 157 11.85 -4.79 -2.12
C ALA A 157 11.42 -3.39 -2.54
N SER A 158 11.03 -2.57 -1.60
CA SER A 158 10.64 -1.18 -1.84
C SER A 158 11.07 -0.30 -0.67
N HIS A 159 11.41 0.93 -0.98
CA HIS A 159 11.57 1.99 0.02
C HIS A 159 10.23 2.67 0.36
N ASN A 160 9.21 2.43 -0.44
CA ASN A 160 7.87 2.92 -0.19
C ASN A 160 7.14 1.98 0.77
N LEU A 161 7.06 2.39 2.04
CA LEU A 161 6.46 1.59 3.10
C LEU A 161 4.96 1.36 2.88
N ASP A 162 4.27 2.27 2.20
CA ASP A 162 2.84 2.13 1.89
C ASP A 162 2.60 1.05 0.83
N GLU A 163 3.46 0.96 -0.19
CA GLU A 163 3.40 -0.15 -1.15
C GLU A 163 3.54 -1.50 -0.44
N VAL A 164 4.53 -1.60 0.45
CA VAL A 164 4.77 -2.82 1.23
C VAL A 164 3.58 -3.13 2.13
N ALA A 165 3.05 -2.12 2.84
CA ALA A 165 1.88 -2.31 3.71
C ALA A 165 0.61 -2.69 2.94
N THR A 166 0.46 -2.21 1.68
CA THR A 166 -0.71 -2.49 0.85
C THR A 166 -0.65 -3.85 0.18
N LEU A 167 0.54 -4.29 -0.26
CA LEU A 167 0.73 -5.48 -1.07
C LEU A 167 1.13 -6.72 -0.27
N CYS A 168 1.67 -6.55 0.95
CA CYS A 168 2.31 -7.63 1.70
C CYS A 168 1.56 -7.98 2.98
N ASP A 169 1.60 -9.25 3.34
CA ASP A 169 1.09 -9.77 4.62
C ASP A 169 2.21 -9.83 5.67
N HIS A 170 3.45 -10.03 5.21
CA HIS A 170 4.65 -10.16 6.04
C HIS A 170 5.81 -9.33 5.50
N ILE A 171 6.75 -9.02 6.37
CA ILE A 171 8.00 -8.34 6.01
C ILE A 171 9.20 -9.13 6.49
N LEU A 172 10.22 -9.15 5.65
CA LEU A 172 11.55 -9.61 5.92
C LEU A 172 12.47 -8.39 6.11
N LEU A 173 12.95 -8.17 7.31
CA LEU A 173 13.89 -7.09 7.62
C LEU A 173 15.33 -7.59 7.50
N LEU A 174 16.09 -6.97 6.60
CA LEU A 174 17.49 -7.29 6.37
C LEU A 174 18.42 -6.20 6.90
N ASP A 175 19.54 -6.63 7.47
CA ASP A 175 20.68 -5.78 7.80
C ASP A 175 21.99 -6.51 7.48
N LYS A 176 22.84 -5.89 6.64
CA LYS A 176 24.16 -6.41 6.25
C LYS A 176 24.14 -7.89 5.83
N GLY A 177 23.15 -8.27 5.02
CA GLY A 177 22.96 -9.62 4.49
C GLY A 177 22.42 -10.64 5.50
N LYS A 178 21.94 -10.21 6.67
CA LYS A 178 21.33 -11.09 7.68
C LYS A 178 19.87 -10.73 7.88
N ILE A 179 19.05 -11.74 8.15
CA ILE A 179 17.68 -11.55 8.59
C ILE A 179 17.71 -11.07 10.04
N ILE A 180 17.12 -9.92 10.29
CA ILE A 180 16.96 -9.35 11.63
C ILE A 180 15.61 -9.76 12.19
N MET A 181 14.57 -9.71 11.36
CA MET A 181 13.22 -10.03 11.74
C MET A 181 12.43 -10.52 10.53
N TYR A 182 11.49 -11.43 10.76
CA TYR A 182 10.46 -11.83 9.81
C TYR A 182 9.15 -11.97 10.57
N GLY A 183 8.12 -11.30 10.11
CA GLY A 183 6.82 -11.29 10.78
C GLY A 183 5.77 -10.46 10.06
N PRO A 184 4.60 -10.29 10.67
CA PRO A 184 3.54 -9.43 10.16
C PRO A 184 4.03 -8.01 9.86
N VAL A 185 3.39 -7.37 8.88
CA VAL A 185 3.78 -6.03 8.39
C VAL A 185 3.92 -5.03 9.54
N GLU A 186 2.92 -4.97 10.43
CA GLU A 186 2.89 -3.98 11.51
C GLU A 186 4.08 -4.10 12.47
N GLU A 187 4.42 -5.33 12.88
CA GLU A 187 5.50 -5.57 13.84
C GLU A 187 6.87 -5.19 13.26
N VAL A 188 7.11 -5.60 12.00
CA VAL A 188 8.42 -5.39 11.38
C VAL A 188 8.61 -3.94 10.96
N LEU A 189 7.58 -3.25 10.51
CA LEU A 189 7.64 -1.81 10.23
C LEU A 189 8.07 -1.00 11.44
N CYS A 190 7.54 -1.31 12.63
CA CYS A 190 7.94 -0.66 13.87
C CYS A 190 9.43 -0.77 14.13
N THR A 191 9.95 -2.01 14.03
CA THR A 191 11.38 -2.28 14.26
C THR A 191 12.25 -1.59 13.21
N TYR A 192 11.80 -1.57 11.96
CA TYR A 192 12.50 -0.88 10.88
C TYR A 192 12.59 0.62 11.10
N MET A 193 11.49 1.27 11.52
CA MET A 193 11.42 2.70 11.77
C MET A 193 12.33 3.11 12.95
N GLN A 194 12.31 2.36 14.04
CA GLN A 194 13.21 2.58 15.17
C GLN A 194 14.69 2.55 14.74
N ARG A 195 15.08 1.53 13.96
CA ARG A 195 16.45 1.41 13.46
C ARG A 195 16.85 2.51 12.48
N ALA A 196 15.91 2.96 11.65
CA ALA A 196 16.13 4.08 10.74
C ALA A 196 16.38 5.39 11.52
N GLU A 197 15.64 5.63 12.59
CA GLU A 197 15.85 6.77 13.51
C GLU A 197 17.18 6.69 14.24
N GLU A 198 17.56 5.52 14.77
CA GLU A 198 18.86 5.28 15.40
C GLU A 198 20.04 5.50 14.43
N ALA A 199 19.85 5.20 13.15
CA ALA A 199 20.82 5.43 12.10
C ALA A 199 20.89 6.91 11.64
N GLY A 200 20.13 7.83 12.28
CA GLY A 200 20.05 9.25 11.92
C GLY A 200 19.38 9.51 10.57
N LEU A 201 18.75 8.50 10.01
CA LEU A 201 17.90 8.64 8.83
C LEU A 201 16.57 9.24 9.30
N ASN A 202 16.20 10.33 8.68
CA ASN A 202 14.89 10.94 8.94
C ASN A 202 13.83 9.93 8.50
N ALA A 203 13.21 9.21 9.44
CA ALA A 203 12.10 8.29 9.15
C ALA A 203 10.97 9.00 8.36
N ARG A 204 10.86 10.32 8.53
CA ARG A 204 10.06 11.22 7.70
C ARG A 204 10.41 11.18 6.22
N ALA A 205 11.68 11.08 5.84
CA ALA A 205 12.08 11.03 4.44
C ALA A 205 11.67 9.72 3.76
N LEU A 206 11.56 8.63 4.52
CA LEU A 206 11.09 7.33 4.01
C LEU A 206 9.58 7.29 3.81
N MET A 207 8.81 8.11 4.55
CA MET A 207 7.37 8.28 4.37
C MET A 207 7.00 9.47 3.47
N ASN A 208 7.89 10.46 3.30
CA ASN A 208 7.65 11.64 2.46
C ASN A 208 7.70 11.37 0.95
N HIS A 209 7.97 10.13 0.51
CA HIS A 209 7.72 9.72 -0.87
C HIS A 209 6.25 9.37 -1.12
N THR A 210 5.46 9.21 -0.08
CA THR A 210 4.02 9.31 -0.22
C THR A 210 3.71 10.78 -0.45
N GLY A 211 3.72 11.22 -1.68
CA GLY A 211 3.10 12.48 -2.07
C GLY A 211 1.59 12.39 -1.83
N PHE A 212 1.19 12.18 -0.57
CA PHE A 212 -0.19 12.31 -0.14
C PHE A 212 -0.54 13.80 -0.23
N THR A 213 -0.88 14.21 -1.42
CA THR A 213 -1.74 15.37 -1.59
C THR A 213 -3.12 14.86 -1.23
N PRO A 214 -3.80 15.43 -0.23
CA PRO A 214 -5.19 15.06 0.04
C PRO A 214 -5.95 15.10 -1.30
N PRO A 215 -6.68 14.03 -1.64
CA PRO A 215 -7.45 14.02 -2.88
C PRO A 215 -8.44 15.19 -2.87
N GLU A 216 -8.67 15.79 -4.03
CA GLU A 216 -9.75 16.77 -4.14
C GLU A 216 -11.08 16.10 -3.80
N PRO A 217 -11.86 16.64 -2.86
CA PRO A 217 -13.12 16.03 -2.49
C PRO A 217 -14.09 16.02 -3.68
N LEU A 218 -14.71 14.89 -3.94
CA LEU A 218 -15.87 14.81 -4.83
C LEU A 218 -17.01 15.61 -4.19
N LYS A 219 -17.25 16.79 -4.69
CA LYS A 219 -18.00 17.87 -4.03
C LYS A 219 -19.49 17.60 -3.74
N GLU A 220 -20.06 16.44 -4.12
CA GLU A 220 -21.53 16.38 -4.23
C GLU A 220 -22.23 15.15 -3.65
N ARG A 221 -21.57 14.23 -2.93
CA ARG A 221 -22.27 13.03 -2.44
C ARG A 221 -22.24 12.76 -0.95
N VAL A 222 -21.09 12.76 -0.31
CA VAL A 222 -20.96 12.48 1.13
C VAL A 222 -20.07 13.51 1.78
N ILE A 223 -20.57 14.20 2.79
CA ILE A 223 -19.86 15.27 3.51
C ILE A 223 -19.77 14.87 4.98
N ILE A 224 -18.59 14.93 5.58
CA ILE A 224 -18.37 14.73 7.00
C ILE A 224 -18.88 16.00 7.73
N THR A 225 -19.92 15.86 8.52
CA THR A 225 -20.52 16.98 9.29
C THR A 225 -19.99 17.08 10.71
N ALA A 226 -19.68 15.94 11.34
CA ALA A 226 -19.11 15.90 12.68
C ALA A 226 -18.24 14.66 12.88
N VAL A 227 -17.22 14.78 13.75
CA VAL A 227 -16.43 13.66 14.27
C VAL A 227 -16.29 13.84 15.77
N ARG A 228 -16.62 12.80 16.54
CA ARG A 228 -16.56 12.80 17.99
C ARG A 228 -15.73 11.62 18.48
N PHE A 229 -14.93 11.86 19.50
CA PHE A 229 -14.12 10.84 20.16
C PHE A 229 -14.68 10.59 21.56
N LEU A 230 -15.09 9.37 21.82
CA LEU A 230 -15.78 8.99 23.05
C LEU A 230 -14.95 7.94 23.81
N ASN A 231 -14.93 8.03 25.13
CA ASN A 231 -14.37 6.99 26.00
C ASN A 231 -15.36 5.81 26.18
N SER A 232 -14.97 4.82 26.99
CA SER A 232 -15.80 3.65 27.32
C SER A 232 -17.13 3.99 28.04
N GLU A 233 -17.26 5.19 28.60
CA GLU A 233 -18.48 5.72 29.24
C GLU A 233 -19.31 6.57 28.27
N HIS A 234 -18.98 6.58 26.95
CA HIS A 234 -19.59 7.40 25.91
C HIS A 234 -19.53 8.91 26.16
N GLN A 235 -18.55 9.37 26.92
CA GLN A 235 -18.28 10.80 27.12
C GLN A 235 -17.33 11.29 26.05
N GLU A 236 -17.64 12.43 25.44
CA GLU A 236 -16.78 13.07 24.46
C GLU A 236 -15.54 13.67 25.13
N LEU A 237 -14.38 13.21 24.75
CA LEU A 237 -13.10 13.59 25.32
C LEU A 237 -12.05 13.85 24.22
N GLY A 238 -11.13 14.78 24.50
CA GLY A 238 -9.89 14.98 23.73
C GLY A 238 -8.66 14.34 24.37
N ARG A 239 -8.84 13.60 25.48
CA ARG A 239 -7.74 12.97 26.24
C ARG A 239 -8.09 11.55 26.57
N PHE A 240 -7.16 10.64 26.26
CA PHE A 240 -7.29 9.20 26.46
C PHE A 240 -6.05 8.62 27.13
N PHE A 241 -6.17 7.39 27.59
CA PHE A 241 -5.03 6.64 28.10
C PHE A 241 -4.61 5.55 27.12
N THR A 242 -3.30 5.24 27.10
CA THR A 242 -2.78 4.11 26.35
C THR A 242 -3.49 2.82 26.77
N GLY A 243 -4.04 2.10 25.82
CA GLY A 243 -4.79 0.86 26.08
C GLY A 243 -6.28 1.06 26.39
N GLU A 244 -6.76 2.30 26.44
CA GLU A 244 -8.17 2.61 26.64
C GLU A 244 -8.99 2.29 25.39
N ALA A 245 -10.22 1.80 25.56
CA ALA A 245 -11.17 1.66 24.48
C ALA A 245 -11.68 3.03 24.04
N VAL A 246 -11.72 3.26 22.73
CA VAL A 246 -12.14 4.54 22.14
C VAL A 246 -13.18 4.29 21.07
N THR A 247 -14.27 5.03 21.11
CA THR A 247 -15.29 5.05 20.08
C THR A 247 -15.18 6.34 19.28
N ILE A 248 -15.11 6.23 17.94
CA ILE A 248 -15.08 7.37 17.02
C ILE A 248 -16.40 7.37 16.27
N GLU A 249 -17.21 8.40 16.49
CA GLU A 249 -18.44 8.63 15.74
C GLU A 249 -18.15 9.59 14.58
N VAL A 250 -18.43 9.17 13.36
CA VAL A 250 -18.29 9.98 12.14
C VAL A 250 -19.69 10.22 11.58
N THR A 251 -20.20 11.42 11.72
CA THR A 251 -21.47 11.81 11.14
C THR A 251 -21.26 12.37 9.74
N VAL A 252 -22.00 11.84 8.79
CA VAL A 252 -21.94 12.24 7.38
C VAL A 252 -23.32 12.63 6.88
N LYS A 253 -23.36 13.54 5.94
CA LYS A 253 -24.54 13.92 5.19
C LYS A 253 -24.41 13.49 3.75
N ILE A 254 -25.36 12.73 3.26
CA ILE A 254 -25.48 12.29 1.88
C ILE A 254 -26.49 13.20 1.18
N GLU A 255 -26.03 14.01 0.24
CA GLU A 255 -26.88 15.07 -0.37
C GLU A 255 -27.85 14.50 -1.42
N LYS A 256 -27.48 13.44 -2.11
CA LYS A 256 -28.31 12.83 -3.14
C LYS A 256 -27.91 11.39 -3.41
N GLY A 257 -28.91 10.51 -3.46
CA GLY A 257 -28.72 9.10 -3.81
C GLY A 257 -28.24 8.23 -2.64
N THR A 258 -27.62 7.13 -2.95
CA THR A 258 -27.09 6.16 -1.95
C THR A 258 -25.59 5.99 -2.20
N ALA A 259 -24.78 6.13 -1.15
CA ALA A 259 -23.37 5.77 -1.22
C ALA A 259 -23.23 4.27 -0.91
N HIS A 260 -22.84 3.49 -1.91
CA HIS A 260 -22.70 2.04 -1.80
C HIS A 260 -21.31 1.67 -1.28
N ASN A 261 -21.26 0.94 -0.17
CA ASN A 261 -20.02 0.46 0.45
C ASN A 261 -18.90 1.51 0.56
N PRO A 262 -19.18 2.72 1.10
CA PRO A 262 -18.14 3.73 1.21
C PRO A 262 -17.02 3.27 2.17
N LEU A 263 -15.78 3.63 1.83
CA LEU A 263 -14.63 3.39 2.69
C LEU A 263 -14.46 4.55 3.67
N PHE A 264 -14.57 4.28 4.95
CA PHE A 264 -14.22 5.19 6.04
C PHE A 264 -12.81 4.88 6.53
N ARG A 265 -11.93 5.88 6.53
CA ARG A 265 -10.56 5.75 7.02
C ARG A 265 -10.30 6.74 8.13
N VAL A 266 -9.67 6.27 9.20
CA VAL A 266 -9.18 7.09 10.32
C VAL A 266 -7.68 6.86 10.45
N GLU A 267 -6.93 7.95 10.47
CA GLU A 267 -5.47 7.94 10.50
C GLU A 267 -4.98 8.81 11.65
N PHE A 268 -4.02 8.31 12.43
CA PHE A 268 -3.44 8.98 13.57
C PHE A 268 -2.02 9.42 13.25
N PHE A 269 -1.77 10.71 13.36
CA PHE A 269 -0.46 11.32 13.11
C PHE A 269 0.11 11.86 14.41
N ARG A 270 1.38 11.63 14.64
CA ARG A 270 2.11 12.27 15.72
C ARG A 270 2.32 13.75 15.40
N ASN A 271 2.64 14.57 16.40
CA ASN A 271 2.88 16.03 16.27
C ASN A 271 3.97 16.40 15.24
N ASP A 272 4.78 15.44 14.82
CA ASP A 272 5.80 15.59 13.79
C ASP A 272 5.30 15.17 12.39
N ASN A 273 4.00 14.99 12.22
CA ASN A 273 3.32 14.52 11.00
C ASN A 273 3.61 13.08 10.59
N LEU A 274 4.18 12.26 11.48
CA LEU A 274 4.36 10.86 11.24
C LEU A 274 3.01 10.12 11.40
N LEU A 275 2.57 9.40 10.37
CA LEU A 275 1.46 8.44 10.47
C LEU A 275 1.88 7.30 11.40
N VAL A 276 1.20 7.14 12.52
CA VAL A 276 1.53 6.13 13.51
C VAL A 276 0.55 4.96 13.50
N SER A 277 -0.68 5.18 13.07
CA SER A 277 -1.69 4.13 12.93
C SER A 277 -2.80 4.56 11.99
N ALA A 278 -3.44 3.58 11.36
CA ALA A 278 -4.62 3.78 10.53
C ALA A 278 -5.58 2.60 10.65
N THR A 279 -6.88 2.88 10.56
CA THR A 279 -7.93 1.87 10.49
C THR A 279 -8.98 2.24 9.46
N ASN A 280 -9.74 1.27 8.99
CA ASN A 280 -10.85 1.49 8.07
C ASN A 280 -11.89 0.36 8.21
N ASN A 281 -13.12 0.61 7.73
CA ASN A 281 -14.22 -0.36 7.84
C ASN A 281 -13.97 -1.65 7.04
N TYR A 282 -13.22 -1.62 5.94
CA TYR A 282 -12.93 -2.83 5.14
C TYR A 282 -11.98 -3.79 5.89
N ARG A 283 -11.01 -3.27 6.64
CA ARG A 283 -10.18 -4.10 7.53
C ARG A 283 -11.02 -4.87 8.57
N HIS A 284 -12.12 -4.27 9.01
CA HIS A 284 -13.05 -4.87 9.97
C HIS A 284 -14.21 -5.63 9.30
N GLN A 285 -14.14 -5.82 7.97
CA GLN A 285 -15.18 -6.50 7.18
C GLN A 285 -16.59 -5.90 7.37
N ALA A 286 -16.66 -4.60 7.66
CA ALA A 286 -17.90 -3.86 7.81
C ALA A 286 -18.26 -3.17 6.49
N TYR A 287 -19.23 -3.73 5.79
CA TYR A 287 -19.76 -3.24 4.52
C TYR A 287 -21.20 -2.80 4.71
N PHE A 288 -21.51 -1.58 4.33
CA PHE A 288 -22.85 -1.01 4.48
C PHE A 288 -23.10 0.10 3.48
N ASP A 289 -24.37 0.29 3.12
CA ASP A 289 -24.82 1.38 2.27
C ASP A 289 -25.30 2.55 3.11
N LEU A 290 -25.04 3.76 2.66
CA LEU A 290 -25.52 4.99 3.28
C LEU A 290 -26.61 5.62 2.40
N PRO A 291 -27.88 5.60 2.82
CA PRO A 291 -28.96 6.25 2.10
C PRO A 291 -28.85 7.77 2.18
N GLU A 292 -29.59 8.46 1.30
CA GLU A 292 -29.74 9.92 1.36
C GLU A 292 -30.20 10.41 2.74
N GLY A 293 -29.56 11.44 3.25
CA GLY A 293 -29.82 12.00 4.57
C GLY A 293 -28.58 12.05 5.45
N GLU A 294 -28.77 12.04 6.74
CA GLU A 294 -27.70 12.04 7.73
C GLU A 294 -27.53 10.64 8.32
N ALA A 295 -26.28 10.19 8.41
CA ALA A 295 -25.92 8.90 8.98
C ALA A 295 -24.68 9.05 9.87
N THR A 296 -24.59 8.20 10.91
CA THR A 296 -23.43 8.16 11.80
C THR A 296 -22.78 6.78 11.73
N VAL A 297 -21.53 6.73 11.35
CA VAL A 297 -20.71 5.53 11.36
C VAL A 297 -19.91 5.50 12.67
N VAL A 298 -19.95 4.37 13.35
CA VAL A 298 -19.29 4.15 14.64
C VAL A 298 -18.09 3.22 14.43
N ILE A 299 -16.92 3.70 14.82
CA ILE A 299 -15.66 2.97 14.78
C ILE A 299 -15.26 2.70 16.23
N GLU A 300 -15.36 1.47 16.67
CA GLU A 300 -15.02 1.03 18.02
C GLU A 300 -13.62 0.45 18.02
N LEU A 301 -12.71 1.09 18.74
CA LEU A 301 -11.34 0.62 18.96
C LEU A 301 -11.29 -0.03 20.34
N ASP A 302 -11.07 -1.34 20.40
CA ASP A 302 -11.01 -2.08 21.67
C ASP A 302 -9.85 -1.58 22.57
N SER A 303 -8.81 -1.00 21.95
CA SER A 303 -7.64 -0.50 22.66
C SER A 303 -6.91 0.56 21.82
N LEU A 304 -6.76 1.75 22.38
CA LEU A 304 -5.94 2.82 21.78
C LEU A 304 -4.47 2.64 22.21
N ASN A 305 -3.75 1.78 21.50
CA ASN A 305 -2.37 1.45 21.81
C ASN A 305 -1.37 2.48 21.28
N LEU A 306 -1.65 3.76 21.45
CA LEU A 306 -0.75 4.86 21.16
C LEU A 306 0.07 5.23 22.40
N LEU A 307 1.30 5.67 22.19
CA LEU A 307 2.16 6.16 23.28
C LEU A 307 1.70 7.51 23.80
N THR A 308 2.23 7.92 24.94
CA THR A 308 2.01 9.27 25.49
C THR A 308 2.43 10.33 24.48
N GLY A 309 1.52 11.22 24.13
CA GLY A 309 1.80 12.29 23.18
C GLY A 309 0.55 12.99 22.67
N LEU A 310 0.79 13.99 21.83
CA LEU A 310 -0.22 14.71 21.07
C LEU A 310 -0.32 14.07 19.70
N TYR A 311 -1.55 13.77 19.26
CA TYR A 311 -1.83 13.18 17.97
C TYR A 311 -2.86 14.01 17.20
N TYR A 312 -2.63 14.16 15.91
CA TYR A 312 -3.59 14.72 14.97
C TYR A 312 -4.28 13.58 14.24
N VAL A 313 -5.60 13.69 14.08
CA VAL A 313 -6.41 12.64 13.46
C VAL A 313 -7.01 13.16 12.17
N SER A 314 -6.80 12.41 11.09
CA SER A 314 -7.48 12.56 9.81
C SER A 314 -8.63 11.57 9.72
N VAL A 315 -9.76 12.05 9.21
CA VAL A 315 -10.91 11.20 8.88
C VAL A 315 -11.31 11.46 7.44
N SER A 316 -11.46 10.41 6.66
CA SER A 316 -11.82 10.51 5.25
C SER A 316 -12.86 9.48 4.85
N VAL A 317 -13.68 9.85 3.87
CA VAL A 317 -14.71 8.99 3.26
C VAL A 317 -14.47 8.91 1.76
N TRP A 318 -14.42 7.69 1.23
CA TRP A 318 -14.12 7.39 -0.15
C TRP A 318 -15.25 6.60 -0.79
N PRO A 319 -15.44 6.68 -2.13
CA PRO A 319 -16.45 5.87 -2.81
C PRO A 319 -16.28 4.37 -2.56
N ASP A 320 -15.06 3.91 -2.56
CA ASP A 320 -14.66 2.52 -2.31
C ASP A 320 -13.14 2.44 -2.05
N GLU A 321 -12.64 1.25 -1.75
CA GLU A 321 -11.20 1.05 -1.53
C GLU A 321 -10.37 1.26 -2.81
N TYR A 322 -10.91 0.86 -3.98
CA TYR A 322 -10.25 1.04 -5.26
C TYR A 322 -10.07 2.52 -5.59
N THR A 323 -11.12 3.33 -5.45
CA THR A 323 -11.07 4.78 -5.66
C THR A 323 -10.06 5.44 -4.74
N SER A 324 -9.97 5.02 -3.47
CA SER A 324 -8.99 5.56 -2.51
C SER A 324 -7.54 5.26 -2.90
N LEU A 325 -7.31 4.17 -3.61
CA LEU A 325 -5.97 3.73 -4.03
C LEU A 325 -5.59 4.23 -5.44
N VAL A 326 -6.55 4.35 -6.33
CA VAL A 326 -6.31 4.55 -7.77
C VAL A 326 -6.53 5.98 -8.22
N THR A 327 -7.69 6.57 -7.95
CA THR A 327 -8.03 7.90 -8.47
C THR A 327 -7.64 9.01 -7.51
N GLY A 328 -7.58 8.70 -6.21
CA GLY A 328 -7.35 9.68 -5.18
C GLY A 328 -8.53 10.63 -4.95
N GLU A 329 -9.71 10.35 -5.52
CA GLU A 329 -10.92 11.14 -5.37
C GLU A 329 -11.72 10.66 -4.15
N ALA A 330 -11.65 11.39 -3.05
CA ALA A 330 -12.47 11.14 -1.87
C ALA A 330 -13.83 11.82 -1.99
N PHE A 331 -14.82 11.31 -1.29
CA PHE A 331 -16.05 12.06 -1.05
C PHE A 331 -15.78 13.28 -0.17
N ASP A 332 -15.06 13.09 0.95
CA ASP A 332 -14.64 14.17 1.84
C ASP A 332 -13.42 13.77 2.67
N VAL A 333 -12.58 14.76 3.01
CA VAL A 333 -11.35 14.55 3.79
C VAL A 333 -11.18 15.64 4.83
N HIS A 334 -11.16 15.27 6.09
CA HIS A 334 -10.74 16.12 7.20
C HIS A 334 -9.30 15.77 7.58
N ASP A 335 -8.32 16.34 6.86
CA ASP A 335 -6.91 16.04 7.11
C ASP A 335 -6.40 16.71 8.39
N ARG A 336 -5.93 15.90 9.37
CA ARG A 336 -5.35 16.33 10.66
C ARG A 336 -6.15 17.39 11.39
N ARG A 337 -7.46 17.34 11.21
CA ARG A 337 -8.39 18.35 11.72
C ARG A 337 -8.72 18.18 13.20
N TYR A 338 -8.53 16.97 13.72
CA TYR A 338 -8.86 16.64 15.10
C TYR A 338 -7.60 16.38 15.91
N GLU A 339 -7.65 16.77 17.18
CA GLU A 339 -6.53 16.66 18.11
C GLU A 339 -6.93 15.79 19.29
N ILE A 340 -6.12 14.79 19.61
CA ILE A 340 -6.25 13.98 20.82
C ILE A 340 -4.94 13.92 21.57
N THR A 341 -5.00 13.91 22.91
CA THR A 341 -3.86 13.68 23.77
C THR A 341 -3.96 12.27 24.36
N VAL A 342 -2.89 11.50 24.27
CA VAL A 342 -2.80 10.18 24.90
C VAL A 342 -1.83 10.25 26.07
N ASN A 343 -2.24 9.74 27.22
CA ASN A 343 -1.42 9.62 28.44
C ASN A 343 -1.16 8.15 28.74
N SER A 344 -0.06 7.84 29.43
CA SER A 344 0.22 6.48 29.87
C SER A 344 0.21 6.41 31.41
N HIS A 345 -0.39 5.36 31.95
CA HIS A 345 -0.33 5.06 33.37
C HIS A 345 1.01 4.46 33.82
N ARG A 346 1.85 4.00 32.88
CA ARG A 346 3.21 3.48 33.13
C ARG A 346 4.10 3.83 31.94
N SER A 347 5.39 4.04 32.18
CA SER A 347 6.40 4.16 31.13
C SER A 347 6.52 2.81 30.40
N MET A 348 5.67 2.57 29.42
CA MET A 348 5.83 1.46 28.50
C MET A 348 6.71 1.88 27.34
N GLY A 349 7.55 0.97 26.88
CA GLY A 349 8.52 1.20 25.81
C GLY A 349 7.86 1.69 24.50
N THR A 350 8.70 2.24 23.66
CA THR A 350 8.36 2.80 22.35
C THR A 350 7.89 1.73 21.37
N GLY A 351 6.69 1.87 20.78
CA GLY A 351 6.19 0.99 19.72
C GLY A 351 4.98 1.59 19.01
N VAL A 352 4.86 1.37 17.70
CA VAL A 352 3.64 1.65 16.92
C VAL A 352 2.74 0.41 17.00
N CYS A 353 1.45 0.57 17.22
CA CYS A 353 0.56 -0.54 17.54
C CYS A 353 -0.62 -0.65 16.58
N SER A 354 -1.12 -1.89 16.40
CA SER A 354 -2.38 -2.21 15.75
C SER A 354 -3.56 -1.67 16.60
N LEU A 355 -4.61 -1.17 15.94
CA LEU A 355 -5.84 -0.73 16.58
C LEU A 355 -6.94 -1.79 16.35
N PRO A 356 -7.08 -2.80 17.20
CA PRO A 356 -8.18 -3.75 17.12
C PRO A 356 -9.50 -3.06 17.41
N GLY A 357 -10.57 -3.44 16.69
CA GLY A 357 -11.86 -2.82 16.88
C GLY A 357 -12.94 -3.35 15.96
N LYS A 358 -14.14 -2.78 16.03
CA LYS A 358 -15.28 -3.06 15.17
C LYS A 358 -15.84 -1.77 14.58
N ILE A 359 -16.44 -1.88 13.40
CA ILE A 359 -17.07 -0.75 12.71
C ILE A 359 -18.50 -1.14 12.35
N ARG A 360 -19.47 -0.28 12.66
CA ARG A 360 -20.88 -0.49 12.36
C ARG A 360 -21.61 0.81 12.09
N LEU A 361 -22.74 0.73 11.42
CA LEU A 361 -23.66 1.84 11.29
C LEU A 361 -24.44 2.00 12.61
N LYS A 362 -24.60 3.23 13.09
CA LYS A 362 -25.40 3.51 14.30
C LYS A 362 -26.88 3.24 14.03
N GLY A 363 -27.50 2.38 14.83
CA GLY A 363 -28.88 1.94 14.65
C GLY A 363 -29.05 0.49 14.17
N GLU A 364 -27.99 -0.18 13.69
CA GLU A 364 -28.00 -1.62 13.43
C GLU A 364 -27.52 -2.37 14.67
N GLY A 365 -28.45 -2.93 15.46
CA GLY A 365 -28.13 -3.89 16.52
C GLY A 365 -28.39 -3.47 17.97
N GLU A 366 -29.24 -2.49 18.22
CA GLU A 366 -29.89 -2.35 19.53
C GLU A 366 -31.19 -3.15 19.52
N VAL A 367 -31.10 -4.47 19.67
CA VAL A 367 -32.21 -5.35 20.07
C VAL A 367 -31.70 -6.26 21.18
#